data_92c763610c47c91733f2d5bc2bc1624a
#
_entry.id   92c763610c47c91733f2d5bc2bc1624a
#
_cell.length_a   1.000
_cell.length_b   1.000
_cell.length_c   1.000
_cell.angle_alpha   90.00
_cell.angle_beta   90.00
_cell.angle_gamma   90.00
#
_symmetry.space_group_name_H-M   'P 1'
#
loop_
_entity.id
_entity.type
_entity.pdbx_description
1 polymer ?
#
loop_
_entity_poly.entity_id
_entity_poly.type
_entity_poly.pdbx_seq_one_letter_code
_entity_poly.pdbx_strand_id
1 'polypeptide(L)'
;AMMVVVRSLVAGLNLIVRPASGHPLSDIEEPLRFAAMVPLQVYNTLRVPEEKARLEQTDILIIGGGAVDDSLEAEISALPTAVYSTYGMTETLSHIALRRLNGDTASKHYYPFPSVELSLSAESTLVVKAPLICGEVLQTNDIACIYPDGSFTIAGRKDNVINSGGIKIQAEEMEKRLRPFIPVPFVVTSVPDPRLGQALTLLIAGQVDVRELESKLQTVLDAYHRPRHIFMTESIPQTENGKTDRAGCRILARQMKKLHPLMFAGTGSDVGKSIIAAAFC
;
A
#
# COMPACT_ATOMS: atom_id res chain seq x y z
N ALA A 1 -4.35 14.25 -12.21
CA ALA A 1 -5.15 14.90 -13.26
C ALA A 1 -4.29 15.67 -14.27
N MET A 2 -3.33 16.52 -13.86
CA MET A 2 -2.53 17.35 -14.78
C MET A 2 -1.84 16.55 -15.89
N MET A 3 -1.19 15.43 -15.59
CA MET A 3 -0.48 14.63 -16.60
C MET A 3 -1.39 13.94 -17.61
N VAL A 4 -2.67 13.74 -17.31
CA VAL A 4 -3.64 13.23 -18.30
C VAL A 4 -3.92 14.31 -19.35
N VAL A 5 -4.05 15.57 -18.93
CA VAL A 5 -4.19 16.73 -19.84
C VAL A 5 -2.97 16.85 -20.75
N VAL A 6 -1.76 16.81 -20.18
CA VAL A 6 -0.51 16.88 -20.96
C VAL A 6 -0.44 15.75 -22.01
N ARG A 7 -0.76 14.51 -21.60
CA ARG A 7 -0.76 13.35 -22.51
C ARG A 7 -1.79 13.50 -23.63
N SER A 8 -3.00 13.98 -23.33
CA SER A 8 -4.02 14.21 -24.36
C SER A 8 -3.57 15.22 -25.39
N LEU A 9 -2.96 16.32 -24.96
CA LEU A 9 -2.44 17.36 -25.87
C LEU A 9 -1.29 16.83 -26.73
N VAL A 10 -0.32 16.14 -26.12
CA VAL A 10 0.86 15.62 -26.85
C VAL A 10 0.49 14.51 -27.83
N ALA A 11 -0.44 13.63 -27.44
CA ALA A 11 -0.86 12.48 -28.26
C ALA A 11 -2.05 12.80 -29.20
N GLY A 12 -2.58 14.02 -29.19
CA GLY A 12 -3.73 14.41 -30.00
C GLY A 12 -5.02 13.65 -29.66
N LEU A 13 -5.22 13.30 -28.37
CA LEU A 13 -6.37 12.55 -27.89
C LEU A 13 -7.46 13.48 -27.38
N ASN A 14 -8.72 13.12 -27.59
CA ASN A 14 -9.84 13.78 -26.94
C ASN A 14 -9.82 13.56 -25.43
N LEU A 15 -9.96 14.62 -24.66
CA LEU A 15 -9.96 14.57 -23.22
C LEU A 15 -11.38 14.51 -22.66
N ILE A 16 -11.73 13.42 -21.97
CA ILE A 16 -12.98 13.31 -21.22
C ILE A 16 -12.73 13.76 -19.79
N VAL A 17 -13.35 14.85 -19.38
CA VAL A 17 -13.22 15.41 -18.04
C VAL A 17 -14.37 14.96 -17.16
N ARG A 18 -14.06 14.40 -15.98
CA ARG A 18 -15.05 13.96 -14.99
C ARG A 18 -14.68 14.48 -13.60
N PRO A 19 -15.64 14.69 -12.70
CA PRO A 19 -15.36 14.93 -11.28
C PRO A 19 -14.53 13.77 -10.69
N ALA A 20 -13.71 14.08 -9.70
CA ALA A 20 -12.97 13.06 -8.96
C ALA A 20 -13.96 12.11 -8.27
N SER A 21 -13.81 10.81 -8.51
CA SER A 21 -14.71 9.78 -8.01
C SER A 21 -13.95 8.48 -7.76
N GLY A 22 -14.47 7.64 -6.86
CA GLY A 22 -14.03 6.26 -6.70
C GLY A 22 -14.48 5.35 -7.86
N HIS A 23 -15.43 5.82 -8.70
CA HIS A 23 -16.02 5.14 -9.84
C HIS A 23 -15.85 5.98 -11.11
N PRO A 24 -14.61 6.07 -11.67
CA PRO A 24 -14.31 7.00 -12.76
C PRO A 24 -14.93 6.60 -14.11
N LEU A 25 -15.42 5.37 -14.24
CA LEU A 25 -16.03 4.86 -15.47
C LEU A 25 -17.56 4.80 -15.42
N SER A 26 -18.21 5.28 -14.33
CA SER A 26 -19.67 5.16 -14.14
C SER A 26 -20.49 5.75 -15.30
N ASP A 27 -20.03 6.86 -15.89
CA ASP A 27 -20.76 7.61 -16.92
C ASP A 27 -20.01 7.66 -18.27
N ILE A 28 -19.10 6.72 -18.51
CA ILE A 28 -18.36 6.63 -19.79
C ILE A 28 -19.12 5.68 -20.71
N GLU A 29 -19.53 6.18 -21.87
CA GLU A 29 -20.23 5.39 -22.88
C GLU A 29 -19.32 4.98 -24.04
N GLU A 30 -18.26 5.77 -24.29
CA GLU A 30 -17.34 5.56 -25.41
C GLU A 30 -16.14 4.70 -24.99
N PRO A 31 -15.62 3.84 -25.89
CA PRO A 31 -14.36 3.12 -25.65
C PRO A 31 -13.21 4.09 -25.45
N LEU A 32 -12.38 3.82 -24.47
CA LEU A 32 -11.23 4.65 -24.13
C LEU A 32 -9.94 4.09 -24.73
N ARG A 33 -9.14 4.97 -25.36
CA ARG A 33 -7.78 4.61 -25.78
C ARG A 33 -6.80 4.56 -24.59
N PHE A 34 -7.07 5.35 -23.56
CA PHE A 34 -6.19 5.48 -22.41
C PHE A 34 -6.95 5.89 -21.16
N ALA A 35 -6.66 5.20 -20.06
CA ALA A 35 -7.13 5.56 -18.72
C ALA A 35 -5.96 5.57 -17.72
N ALA A 36 -6.06 6.45 -16.71
CA ALA A 36 -5.13 6.50 -15.58
C ALA A 36 -5.92 6.46 -14.28
N MET A 37 -5.66 5.47 -13.44
CA MET A 37 -6.40 5.23 -12.20
C MET A 37 -5.46 4.99 -11.03
N VAL A 38 -5.98 5.11 -9.81
CA VAL A 38 -5.33 4.59 -8.61
C VAL A 38 -5.83 3.17 -8.30
N PRO A 39 -5.12 2.35 -7.51
CA PRO A 39 -5.53 0.97 -7.21
C PRO A 39 -6.96 0.84 -6.70
N LEU A 40 -7.39 1.77 -5.81
CA LEU A 40 -8.75 1.78 -5.27
C LEU A 40 -9.82 1.96 -6.36
N GLN A 41 -9.58 2.81 -7.35
CA GLN A 41 -10.51 3.01 -8.46
C GLN A 41 -10.62 1.76 -9.32
N VAL A 42 -9.51 1.09 -9.60
CA VAL A 42 -9.52 -0.20 -10.33
C VAL A 42 -10.28 -1.26 -9.54
N TYR A 43 -10.00 -1.36 -8.24
CA TYR A 43 -10.72 -2.26 -7.34
C TYR A 43 -12.23 -2.03 -7.40
N ASN A 44 -12.70 -0.79 -7.28
CA ASN A 44 -14.12 -0.46 -7.34
C ASN A 44 -14.74 -0.77 -8.71
N THR A 45 -14.05 -0.37 -9.79
CA THR A 45 -14.46 -0.63 -11.19
C THR A 45 -14.69 -2.12 -11.44
N LEU A 46 -13.83 -3.00 -10.94
CA LEU A 46 -13.96 -4.45 -11.13
C LEU A 46 -15.15 -5.07 -10.38
N ARG A 47 -15.77 -4.35 -9.43
CA ARG A 47 -16.95 -4.81 -8.67
C ARG A 47 -18.28 -4.35 -9.26
N VAL A 48 -18.24 -3.47 -10.25
CA VAL A 48 -19.42 -2.97 -10.96
C VAL A 48 -19.38 -3.52 -12.38
N PRO A 49 -20.31 -4.43 -12.75
CA PRO A 49 -20.24 -5.12 -14.06
C PRO A 49 -20.18 -4.18 -15.26
N GLU A 50 -20.93 -3.07 -15.23
CA GLU A 50 -20.98 -2.08 -16.30
C GLU A 50 -19.65 -1.33 -16.43
N GLU A 51 -19.03 -0.96 -15.31
CA GLU A 51 -17.72 -0.29 -15.32
C GLU A 51 -16.61 -1.25 -15.73
N LYS A 52 -16.67 -2.51 -15.30
CA LYS A 52 -15.75 -3.55 -15.72
C LYS A 52 -15.81 -3.75 -17.25
N ALA A 53 -17.01 -3.85 -17.82
CA ALA A 53 -17.18 -3.99 -19.26
C ALA A 53 -16.59 -2.78 -20.05
N ARG A 54 -16.71 -1.57 -19.51
CA ARG A 54 -16.08 -0.37 -20.08
C ARG A 54 -14.55 -0.40 -19.95
N LEU A 55 -14.04 -0.87 -18.83
CA LEU A 55 -12.60 -1.05 -18.65
C LEU A 55 -12.04 -2.07 -19.65
N GLU A 56 -12.74 -3.17 -19.88
CA GLU A 56 -12.37 -4.21 -20.85
C GLU A 56 -12.34 -3.69 -22.32
N GLN A 57 -13.01 -2.58 -22.61
CA GLN A 57 -12.98 -1.89 -23.90
C GLN A 57 -11.92 -0.77 -23.96
N THR A 58 -11.15 -0.58 -22.90
CA THR A 58 -10.07 0.41 -22.84
C THR A 58 -8.78 -0.19 -23.39
N ASP A 59 -8.08 0.49 -24.31
CA ASP A 59 -6.84 -0.05 -24.89
C ASP A 59 -5.72 -0.14 -23.83
N ILE A 60 -5.48 0.93 -23.08
CA ILE A 60 -4.37 1.04 -22.14
C ILE A 60 -4.86 1.63 -20.81
N LEU A 61 -4.56 0.93 -19.71
CA LEU A 61 -4.71 1.43 -18.35
C LEU A 61 -3.35 1.57 -17.69
N ILE A 62 -3.07 2.73 -17.12
CA ILE A 62 -1.95 2.88 -16.18
C ILE A 62 -2.48 3.01 -14.75
N ILE A 63 -1.86 2.32 -13.81
CA ILE A 63 -2.17 2.35 -12.39
C ILE A 63 -1.02 3.02 -11.65
N GLY A 64 -1.31 4.11 -10.94
CA GLY A 64 -0.31 4.86 -10.21
C GLY A 64 -0.81 5.33 -8.87
N GLY A 65 0.07 6.02 -8.12
CA GLY A 65 -0.28 6.59 -6.83
C GLY A 65 -0.23 5.61 -5.64
N GLY A 66 -0.08 4.31 -5.87
CA GLY A 66 0.06 3.28 -4.84
C GLY A 66 0.51 1.95 -5.42
N ALA A 67 0.93 1.03 -4.57
CA ALA A 67 1.23 -0.34 -4.97
C ALA A 67 -0.06 -1.09 -5.32
N VAL A 68 0.00 -1.93 -6.35
CA VAL A 68 -1.05 -2.91 -6.68
C VAL A 68 -0.76 -4.16 -5.85
N ASP A 69 -1.71 -4.59 -5.04
CA ASP A 69 -1.56 -5.83 -4.25
C ASP A 69 -1.77 -7.08 -5.13
N ASP A 70 -1.28 -8.22 -4.63
CA ASP A 70 -1.30 -9.47 -5.39
C ASP A 70 -2.73 -9.95 -5.73
N SER A 71 -3.74 -9.63 -4.91
CA SER A 71 -5.13 -10.01 -5.16
C SER A 71 -5.73 -9.20 -6.30
N LEU A 72 -5.52 -7.90 -6.29
CA LEU A 72 -5.94 -7.02 -7.38
C LEU A 72 -5.16 -7.33 -8.67
N GLU A 73 -3.87 -7.65 -8.57
CA GLU A 73 -3.06 -8.06 -9.73
C GLU A 73 -3.59 -9.36 -10.36
N ALA A 74 -4.01 -10.32 -9.53
CA ALA A 74 -4.64 -11.56 -10.02
C ALA A 74 -5.95 -11.29 -10.78
N GLU A 75 -6.79 -10.36 -10.29
CA GLU A 75 -8.01 -9.96 -11.00
C GLU A 75 -7.68 -9.22 -12.32
N ILE A 76 -6.68 -8.34 -12.31
CA ILE A 76 -6.21 -7.61 -13.49
C ILE A 76 -5.66 -8.57 -14.56
N SER A 77 -5.05 -9.69 -14.16
CA SER A 77 -4.44 -10.63 -15.11
C SER A 77 -5.42 -11.20 -16.14
N ALA A 78 -6.71 -11.23 -15.81
CA ALA A 78 -7.77 -11.71 -16.69
C ALA A 78 -8.33 -10.65 -17.67
N LEU A 79 -7.92 -9.37 -17.55
CA LEU A 79 -8.42 -8.30 -18.39
C LEU A 79 -7.77 -8.31 -19.78
N PRO A 80 -8.53 -8.02 -20.86
CA PRO A 80 -7.99 -7.85 -22.21
C PRO A 80 -7.21 -6.53 -22.35
N THR A 81 -7.54 -5.54 -21.53
CA THR A 81 -6.90 -4.21 -21.48
C THR A 81 -5.41 -4.31 -21.19
N ALA A 82 -4.60 -3.55 -21.88
CA ALA A 82 -3.17 -3.44 -21.58
C ALA A 82 -2.93 -2.68 -20.26
N VAL A 83 -2.64 -3.39 -19.16
CA VAL A 83 -2.52 -2.77 -17.83
C VAL A 83 -1.07 -2.66 -17.37
N TYR A 84 -0.69 -1.46 -16.92
CA TYR A 84 0.65 -1.16 -16.40
C TYR A 84 0.58 -0.53 -15.01
N SER A 85 1.42 -0.99 -14.11
CA SER A 85 1.76 -0.25 -12.89
C SER A 85 2.87 0.75 -13.19
N THR A 86 2.78 1.95 -12.59
CA THR A 86 3.75 3.02 -12.82
C THR A 86 4.60 3.23 -11.59
N TYR A 87 5.90 3.51 -11.78
CA TYR A 87 6.78 3.99 -10.74
C TYR A 87 7.26 5.42 -11.06
N GLY A 88 7.14 6.32 -10.10
CA GLY A 88 7.54 7.71 -10.19
C GLY A 88 7.15 8.49 -8.94
N MET A 89 7.59 9.72 -8.88
CA MET A 89 7.40 10.62 -7.74
C MET A 89 7.14 12.04 -8.21
N THR A 90 6.87 12.95 -7.29
CA THR A 90 6.61 14.37 -7.61
C THR A 90 7.82 15.00 -8.28
N GLU A 91 9.03 14.68 -7.80
CA GLU A 91 10.31 15.18 -8.28
C GLU A 91 10.62 14.75 -9.72
N THR A 92 10.02 13.64 -10.18
CA THR A 92 10.10 13.18 -11.57
C THR A 92 8.91 13.61 -12.41
N LEU A 93 8.07 14.54 -11.95
CA LEU A 93 6.84 15.06 -12.57
C LEU A 93 5.78 13.98 -12.82
N SER A 94 6.18 12.80 -13.23
CA SER A 94 5.35 11.64 -13.54
C SER A 94 6.14 10.35 -13.34
N HIS A 95 5.64 9.26 -13.93
CA HIS A 95 6.34 7.98 -13.86
C HIS A 95 7.59 7.97 -14.76
N ILE A 96 8.59 7.27 -14.29
CA ILE A 96 9.88 7.05 -14.96
C ILE A 96 10.08 5.59 -15.34
N ALA A 97 9.22 4.72 -14.87
CA ALA A 97 9.25 3.30 -15.20
C ALA A 97 7.84 2.71 -15.24
N LEU A 98 7.70 1.62 -15.99
CA LEU A 98 6.47 0.85 -16.13
C LEU A 98 6.70 -0.63 -15.80
N ARG A 99 5.69 -1.25 -15.23
CA ARG A 99 5.60 -2.70 -15.04
C ARG A 99 4.31 -3.20 -15.67
N ARG A 100 4.39 -4.08 -16.64
CA ARG A 100 3.23 -4.74 -17.25
C ARG A 100 2.61 -5.71 -16.25
N LEU A 101 1.29 -5.62 -16.02
CA LEU A 101 0.61 -6.44 -15.02
C LEU A 101 -0.04 -7.69 -15.63
N ASN A 102 -0.35 -7.69 -16.94
CA ASN A 102 -1.10 -8.76 -17.59
C ASN A 102 -0.62 -9.06 -19.02
N GLY A 103 -1.14 -10.14 -19.60
CA GLY A 103 -0.76 -10.62 -20.94
C GLY A 103 0.61 -11.29 -20.97
N ASP A 104 1.09 -11.68 -22.17
CA ASP A 104 2.31 -12.47 -22.35
C ASP A 104 3.60 -11.78 -21.88
N THR A 105 3.57 -10.45 -21.78
CA THR A 105 4.70 -9.63 -21.31
C THR A 105 4.57 -9.18 -19.86
N ALA A 106 3.67 -9.81 -19.09
CA ALA A 106 3.54 -9.52 -17.67
C ALA A 106 4.85 -9.76 -16.93
N SER A 107 5.18 -8.86 -16.02
CA SER A 107 6.45 -8.88 -15.27
C SER A 107 6.23 -8.50 -13.81
N LYS A 108 7.09 -8.99 -12.94
CA LYS A 108 7.20 -8.50 -11.56
C LYS A 108 8.17 -7.32 -11.43
N HIS A 109 8.89 -6.99 -12.50
CA HIS A 109 9.89 -5.93 -12.52
C HIS A 109 9.38 -4.68 -13.22
N TYR A 110 9.80 -3.53 -12.74
CA TYR A 110 9.67 -2.25 -13.44
C TYR A 110 10.81 -2.07 -14.43
N TYR A 111 10.51 -1.54 -15.59
CA TYR A 111 11.46 -1.20 -16.64
C TYR A 111 11.53 0.32 -16.75
N PRO A 112 12.69 0.94 -16.49
CA PRO A 112 12.87 2.39 -16.62
C PRO A 112 12.80 2.82 -18.08
N PHE A 113 12.41 4.07 -18.33
CA PHE A 113 12.51 4.65 -19.65
C PHE A 113 13.97 4.80 -20.06
N PRO A 114 14.29 4.75 -21.39
CA PRO A 114 15.69 4.77 -21.86
C PRO A 114 16.53 5.97 -21.41
N SER A 115 15.87 7.10 -21.05
CA SER A 115 16.52 8.31 -20.56
C SER A 115 16.78 8.32 -19.05
N VAL A 116 16.44 7.24 -18.35
CA VAL A 116 16.52 7.13 -16.87
C VAL A 116 17.64 6.16 -16.51
N GLU A 117 18.61 6.65 -15.76
CA GLU A 117 19.67 5.85 -15.17
C GLU A 117 19.33 5.57 -13.69
N LEU A 118 19.47 4.32 -13.27
CA LEU A 118 19.20 3.88 -11.91
C LEU A 118 20.49 3.33 -11.26
N SER A 119 20.65 3.61 -9.97
CA SER A 119 21.67 3.02 -9.13
C SER A 119 21.16 2.83 -7.70
N LEU A 120 21.93 2.15 -6.85
CA LEU A 120 21.60 1.98 -5.45
C LEU A 120 22.55 2.79 -4.57
N SER A 121 22.02 3.39 -3.52
CA SER A 121 22.81 3.96 -2.44
C SER A 121 23.49 2.87 -1.59
N ALA A 122 24.37 3.25 -0.68
CA ALA A 122 24.98 2.33 0.30
C ALA A 122 23.91 1.66 1.22
N GLU A 123 22.70 2.22 1.31
CA GLU A 123 21.59 1.68 2.10
C GLU A 123 20.58 0.92 1.26
N SER A 124 20.94 0.57 0.00
CA SER A 124 20.09 -0.12 -0.97
C SER A 124 18.81 0.67 -1.33
N THR A 125 18.82 1.99 -1.16
CA THR A 125 17.73 2.83 -1.66
C THR A 125 17.96 3.22 -3.11
N LEU A 126 16.88 3.33 -3.88
CA LEU A 126 16.95 3.67 -5.30
C LEU A 126 17.44 5.10 -5.49
N VAL A 127 18.41 5.27 -6.36
CA VAL A 127 18.93 6.56 -6.82
C VAL A 127 18.55 6.72 -8.28
N VAL A 128 17.89 7.83 -8.61
CA VAL A 128 17.35 8.12 -9.95
C VAL A 128 18.07 9.30 -10.56
N LYS A 129 18.59 9.13 -11.78
CA LYS A 129 19.11 10.19 -12.62
C LYS A 129 18.28 10.24 -13.91
N ALA A 130 17.50 11.31 -14.07
CA ALA A 130 16.56 11.49 -15.16
C ALA A 130 16.74 12.87 -15.80
N PRO A 131 17.84 13.12 -16.54
CA PRO A 131 18.29 14.46 -16.96
C PRO A 131 17.28 15.18 -17.87
N LEU A 132 16.41 14.47 -18.58
CA LEU A 132 15.32 15.08 -19.38
C LEU A 132 14.15 15.61 -18.53
N ILE A 133 14.10 15.24 -17.24
CA ILE A 133 12.98 15.56 -16.34
C ILE A 133 13.46 16.41 -15.17
N CYS A 134 14.57 16.01 -14.56
CA CYS A 134 15.16 16.65 -13.40
C CYS A 134 16.68 16.73 -13.57
N GLY A 135 17.25 17.94 -13.41
CA GLY A 135 18.69 18.15 -13.53
C GLY A 135 19.49 17.59 -12.33
N GLU A 136 18.82 17.22 -11.24
CA GLU A 136 19.45 16.69 -10.04
C GLU A 136 19.35 15.18 -9.97
N VAL A 137 20.32 14.55 -9.30
CA VAL A 137 20.27 13.12 -8.94
C VAL A 137 19.39 12.98 -7.71
N LEU A 138 18.30 12.22 -7.83
CA LEU A 138 17.32 12.03 -6.77
C LEU A 138 17.64 10.76 -5.98
N GLN A 139 17.97 10.92 -4.71
CA GLN A 139 18.05 9.78 -3.78
C GLN A 139 16.68 9.56 -3.12
N THR A 140 16.09 8.41 -3.39
CA THR A 140 14.78 8.07 -2.82
C THR A 140 14.90 7.38 -1.45
N ASN A 141 13.78 7.19 -0.78
CA ASN A 141 13.67 6.32 0.40
C ASN A 141 13.13 4.93 0.04
N ASP A 142 13.03 4.59 -1.24
CA ASP A 142 12.50 3.32 -1.71
C ASP A 142 13.63 2.27 -1.77
N ILE A 143 13.53 1.22 -0.97
CA ILE A 143 14.47 0.10 -1.00
C ILE A 143 14.21 -0.72 -2.25
N ALA A 144 15.25 -0.89 -3.07
CA ALA A 144 15.13 -1.51 -4.38
C ALA A 144 16.17 -2.60 -4.62
N CYS A 145 15.88 -3.46 -5.59
CA CYS A 145 16.84 -4.38 -6.19
C CYS A 145 16.87 -4.09 -7.69
N ILE A 146 18.06 -3.84 -8.26
CA ILE A 146 18.28 -3.64 -9.70
C ILE A 146 18.86 -4.91 -10.27
N TYR A 147 18.33 -5.35 -11.41
CA TYR A 147 18.72 -6.58 -12.11
C TYR A 147 19.66 -6.29 -13.28
N PRO A 148 20.40 -7.30 -13.80
CA PRO A 148 21.38 -7.12 -14.87
C PRO A 148 20.80 -6.55 -16.17
N ASP A 149 19.50 -6.72 -16.42
CA ASP A 149 18.80 -6.17 -17.58
C ASP A 149 18.36 -4.70 -17.39
N GLY A 150 18.72 -4.09 -16.26
CA GLY A 150 18.33 -2.73 -15.89
C GLY A 150 16.94 -2.61 -15.29
N SER A 151 16.17 -3.69 -15.24
CA SER A 151 14.89 -3.71 -14.53
C SER A 151 15.09 -3.65 -13.02
N PHE A 152 14.02 -3.31 -12.28
CA PHE A 152 14.10 -3.23 -10.83
C PHE A 152 12.80 -3.60 -10.13
N THR A 153 12.91 -3.94 -8.85
CA THR A 153 11.78 -4.12 -7.93
C THR A 153 11.90 -3.20 -6.73
N ILE A 154 10.76 -2.86 -6.13
CA ILE A 154 10.69 -2.09 -4.88
C ILE A 154 10.25 -3.05 -3.77
N ALA A 155 11.08 -3.19 -2.75
CA ALA A 155 10.78 -3.99 -1.56
C ALA A 155 9.91 -3.22 -0.55
N GLY A 156 10.04 -1.89 -0.52
CA GLY A 156 9.30 -1.00 0.38
C GLY A 156 10.08 0.28 0.64
N ARG A 157 9.76 0.98 1.74
CA ARG A 157 10.41 2.24 2.07
C ARG A 157 11.32 2.11 3.29
N LYS A 158 12.46 2.78 3.24
CA LYS A 158 13.41 2.88 4.37
C LYS A 158 12.74 3.39 5.64
N ASP A 159 11.82 4.35 5.52
CA ASP A 159 11.07 4.94 6.64
C ASP A 159 10.13 3.96 7.34
N ASN A 160 9.79 2.84 6.68
CA ASN A 160 8.89 1.80 7.18
C ASN A 160 9.63 0.55 7.67
N VAL A 161 10.96 0.57 7.69
CA VAL A 161 11.75 -0.50 8.31
C VAL A 161 11.56 -0.45 9.83
N ILE A 162 11.16 -1.58 10.39
CA ILE A 162 11.00 -1.79 11.83
C ILE A 162 12.27 -2.47 12.35
N ASN A 163 12.96 -1.84 13.28
CA ASN A 163 14.15 -2.42 13.92
C ASN A 163 13.76 -3.08 15.25
N SER A 164 13.51 -4.37 15.21
CA SER A 164 13.05 -5.17 16.36
C SER A 164 14.16 -6.09 16.85
N GLY A 165 14.79 -5.73 17.98
CA GLY A 165 15.87 -6.52 18.56
C GLY A 165 17.10 -6.66 17.65
N GLY A 166 17.40 -5.63 16.84
CA GLY A 166 18.51 -5.62 15.89
C GLY A 166 18.16 -6.23 14.51
N ILE A 167 16.97 -6.78 14.35
CA ILE A 167 16.49 -7.31 13.07
C ILE A 167 15.71 -6.23 12.32
N LYS A 168 16.09 -5.96 11.08
CA LYS A 168 15.40 -5.04 10.19
C LYS A 168 14.27 -5.76 9.48
N ILE A 169 13.03 -5.37 9.78
CA ILE A 169 11.81 -5.95 9.21
C ILE A 169 11.17 -4.91 8.29
N GLN A 170 11.01 -5.25 7.03
CA GLN A 170 10.32 -4.40 6.07
C GLN A 170 8.81 -4.55 6.25
N ALA A 171 8.11 -3.46 6.60
CA ALA A 171 6.69 -3.50 6.92
C ALA A 171 5.84 -3.99 5.74
N GLU A 172 6.11 -3.49 4.53
CA GLU A 172 5.37 -3.86 3.31
C GLU A 172 5.56 -5.33 2.94
N GLU A 173 6.76 -5.85 3.09
CA GLU A 173 7.03 -7.28 2.85
C GLU A 173 6.29 -8.16 3.86
N MET A 174 6.26 -7.74 5.13
CA MET A 174 5.48 -8.42 6.16
C MET A 174 3.98 -8.38 5.85
N GLU A 175 3.45 -7.24 5.42
CA GLU A 175 2.05 -7.12 5.01
C GLU A 175 1.71 -8.09 3.86
N LYS A 176 2.60 -8.19 2.87
CA LYS A 176 2.44 -9.14 1.77
C LYS A 176 2.39 -10.59 2.27
N ARG A 177 3.29 -10.96 3.17
CA ARG A 177 3.31 -12.33 3.77
C ARG A 177 2.08 -12.62 4.61
N LEU A 178 1.51 -11.62 5.26
CA LEU A 178 0.36 -11.78 6.17
C LEU A 178 -0.99 -11.70 5.46
N ARG A 179 -1.05 -11.13 4.25
CA ARG A 179 -2.29 -10.95 3.48
C ARG A 179 -3.13 -12.23 3.33
N PRO A 180 -2.57 -13.42 3.07
CA PRO A 180 -3.36 -14.65 2.96
C PRO A 180 -4.08 -15.07 4.24
N PHE A 181 -3.64 -14.57 5.41
CA PHE A 181 -4.15 -14.96 6.73
C PHE A 181 -5.08 -13.92 7.34
N ILE A 182 -5.07 -12.68 6.83
CA ILE A 182 -5.85 -11.55 7.36
C ILE A 182 -6.76 -11.01 6.25
N PRO A 183 -8.04 -11.42 6.21
CA PRO A 183 -8.96 -11.08 5.10
C PRO A 183 -9.51 -9.64 5.17
N VAL A 184 -9.26 -8.92 6.26
CA VAL A 184 -9.69 -7.53 6.47
C VAL A 184 -8.52 -6.56 6.28
N PRO A 185 -8.76 -5.24 6.12
CA PRO A 185 -7.68 -4.27 6.02
C PRO A 185 -6.79 -4.27 7.27
N PHE A 186 -5.49 -4.27 7.08
CA PHE A 186 -4.52 -4.23 8.17
C PHE A 186 -3.24 -3.54 7.74
N VAL A 187 -2.46 -3.12 8.73
CA VAL A 187 -1.14 -2.49 8.56
C VAL A 187 -0.15 -3.07 9.56
N VAL A 188 1.06 -3.32 9.08
CA VAL A 188 2.22 -3.63 9.92
C VAL A 188 2.88 -2.33 10.35
N THR A 189 3.03 -2.14 11.65
CA THR A 189 3.66 -0.97 12.27
C THR A 189 4.51 -1.37 13.47
N SER A 190 4.97 -0.41 14.24
CA SER A 190 5.73 -0.67 15.46
C SER A 190 5.34 0.25 16.59
N VAL A 191 5.53 -0.25 17.81
CA VAL A 191 5.47 0.54 19.04
C VAL A 191 6.81 0.47 19.78
N PRO A 192 7.20 1.48 20.55
CA PRO A 192 8.40 1.43 21.37
C PRO A 192 8.38 0.23 22.33
N ASP A 193 9.51 -0.46 22.45
CA ASP A 193 9.70 -1.58 23.36
C ASP A 193 11.03 -1.45 24.08
N PRO A 194 11.07 -1.56 25.43
CA PRO A 194 12.29 -1.38 26.19
C PRO A 194 13.41 -2.39 25.90
N ARG A 195 13.04 -3.59 25.45
CA ARG A 195 13.98 -4.69 25.18
C ARG A 195 14.39 -4.78 23.72
N LEU A 196 13.45 -4.49 22.82
CA LEU A 196 13.63 -4.66 21.37
C LEU A 196 13.89 -3.34 20.65
N GLY A 197 13.78 -2.19 21.33
CA GLY A 197 13.73 -0.88 20.72
C GLY A 197 12.37 -0.63 20.05
N GLN A 198 11.99 -1.48 19.11
CA GLN A 198 10.67 -1.48 18.46
C GLN A 198 10.06 -2.89 18.51
N ALA A 199 8.80 -2.99 18.90
CA ALA A 199 8.02 -4.22 18.80
C ALA A 199 7.15 -4.20 17.55
N LEU A 200 7.26 -5.26 16.74
CA LEU A 200 6.38 -5.47 15.58
C LEU A 200 4.93 -5.54 16.02
N THR A 201 4.07 -4.78 15.38
CA THR A 201 2.68 -4.57 15.78
C THR A 201 1.77 -4.62 14.56
N LEU A 202 0.62 -5.30 14.69
CA LEU A 202 -0.46 -5.27 13.71
C LEU A 202 -1.55 -4.30 14.15
N LEU A 203 -2.01 -3.45 13.24
CA LEU A 203 -3.29 -2.75 13.32
C LEU A 203 -4.24 -3.41 12.33
N ILE A 204 -5.39 -3.88 12.80
CA ILE A 204 -6.39 -4.58 11.99
C ILE A 204 -7.69 -3.80 12.03
N ALA A 205 -8.22 -3.40 10.87
CA ALA A 205 -9.52 -2.74 10.76
C ALA A 205 -10.63 -3.79 10.69
N GLY A 206 -11.40 -3.92 11.76
CA GLY A 206 -12.47 -4.91 11.90
C GLY A 206 -12.21 -5.92 12.99
N GLN A 207 -13.03 -6.97 13.01
CA GLN A 207 -12.96 -8.02 14.02
C GLN A 207 -12.30 -9.29 13.44
N VAL A 208 -11.35 -9.83 14.17
CA VAL A 208 -10.72 -11.13 13.89
C VAL A 208 -10.59 -11.91 15.20
N ASP A 209 -10.63 -13.23 15.11
CA ASP A 209 -10.25 -14.06 16.26
C ASP A 209 -8.73 -13.99 16.45
N VAL A 210 -8.31 -13.23 17.44
CA VAL A 210 -6.88 -12.99 17.72
C VAL A 210 -6.17 -14.30 18.07
N ARG A 211 -6.82 -15.21 18.81
CA ARG A 211 -6.20 -16.48 19.21
C ARG A 211 -5.97 -17.40 18.02
N GLU A 212 -6.95 -17.48 17.14
CA GLU A 212 -6.82 -18.24 15.88
C GLU A 212 -5.75 -17.63 14.99
N LEU A 213 -5.74 -16.30 14.84
CA LEU A 213 -4.73 -15.60 14.07
C LEU A 213 -3.32 -15.84 14.63
N GLU A 214 -3.11 -15.66 15.94
CA GLU A 214 -1.81 -15.92 16.59
C GLU A 214 -1.35 -17.36 16.36
N SER A 215 -2.24 -18.34 16.49
CA SER A 215 -1.93 -19.74 16.23
C SER A 215 -1.46 -19.96 14.79
N LYS A 216 -2.15 -19.38 13.81
CA LYS A 216 -1.75 -19.43 12.38
C LYS A 216 -0.40 -18.76 12.16
N LEU A 217 -0.19 -17.58 12.73
CA LEU A 217 1.07 -16.84 12.58
C LEU A 217 2.25 -17.55 13.22
N GLN A 218 2.04 -18.34 14.28
CA GLN A 218 3.08 -19.17 14.88
C GLN A 218 3.59 -20.26 13.95
N THR A 219 2.79 -20.76 13.02
CA THR A 219 3.18 -21.81 12.07
C THR A 219 3.92 -21.27 10.85
N VAL A 220 3.66 -20.02 10.45
CA VAL A 220 4.18 -19.45 9.19
C VAL A 220 5.28 -18.40 9.38
N LEU A 221 5.46 -17.89 10.62
CA LEU A 221 6.46 -16.90 10.95
C LEU A 221 7.44 -17.46 11.98
N ASP A 222 8.73 -17.20 11.75
CA ASP A 222 9.73 -17.40 12.80
C ASP A 222 9.52 -16.43 13.98
N ALA A 223 10.17 -16.73 15.11
CA ALA A 223 9.98 -16.01 16.38
C ALA A 223 10.25 -14.49 16.29
N TYR A 224 11.14 -14.07 15.38
CA TYR A 224 11.55 -12.66 15.24
C TYR A 224 10.56 -11.84 14.42
N HIS A 225 9.85 -12.48 13.49
CA HIS A 225 8.86 -11.84 12.63
C HIS A 225 7.43 -11.92 13.19
N ARG A 226 7.22 -12.52 14.38
CA ARG A 226 5.90 -12.57 15.01
C ARG A 226 5.52 -11.24 15.62
N PRO A 227 4.33 -10.71 15.31
CA PRO A 227 3.81 -9.53 15.97
C PRO A 227 3.75 -9.70 17.49
N ARG A 228 4.22 -8.71 18.24
CA ARG A 228 4.14 -8.67 19.70
C ARG A 228 2.83 -8.08 20.19
N HIS A 229 2.20 -7.29 19.34
CA HIS A 229 0.90 -6.67 19.62
C HIS A 229 0.02 -6.79 18.40
N ILE A 230 -1.25 -7.11 18.64
CA ILE A 230 -2.33 -7.08 17.64
C ILE A 230 -3.41 -6.18 18.20
N PHE A 231 -3.68 -5.07 17.52
CA PHE A 231 -4.69 -4.11 17.89
C PHE A 231 -5.78 -4.06 16.84
N MET A 232 -7.04 -4.05 17.28
CA MET A 232 -8.19 -3.88 16.41
C MET A 232 -8.64 -2.42 16.43
N THR A 233 -8.96 -1.88 15.28
CA THR A 233 -9.42 -0.50 15.08
C THR A 233 -10.63 -0.49 14.16
N GLU A 234 -11.38 0.61 14.14
CA GLU A 234 -12.50 0.78 13.22
C GLU A 234 -12.03 0.94 11.77
N SER A 235 -10.93 1.66 11.57
CA SER A 235 -10.36 1.91 10.24
C SER A 235 -8.85 2.08 10.30
N ILE A 236 -8.18 1.83 9.18
CA ILE A 236 -6.77 2.17 9.01
C ILE A 236 -6.66 3.66 8.62
N PRO A 237 -5.83 4.45 9.33
CA PRO A 237 -5.56 5.84 8.98
C PRO A 237 -5.09 6.00 7.53
N GLN A 238 -5.69 6.96 6.82
CA GLN A 238 -5.36 7.26 5.42
C GLN A 238 -5.02 8.74 5.25
N THR A 239 -4.18 9.02 4.27
CA THR A 239 -3.91 10.38 3.80
C THR A 239 -5.09 10.89 2.96
N GLU A 240 -5.14 12.21 2.68
CA GLU A 240 -6.16 12.83 1.81
C GLU A 240 -6.26 12.16 0.42
N ASN A 241 -5.18 11.56 -0.05
CA ASN A 241 -5.12 10.85 -1.34
C ASN A 241 -5.47 9.35 -1.24
N GLY A 242 -6.02 8.88 -0.11
CA GLY A 242 -6.45 7.50 0.09
C GLY A 242 -5.31 6.50 0.29
N LYS A 243 -4.07 6.96 0.52
CA LYS A 243 -2.93 6.08 0.86
C LYS A 243 -2.89 5.83 2.35
N THR A 244 -2.37 4.68 2.78
CA THR A 244 -2.12 4.40 4.20
C THR A 244 -1.24 5.49 4.82
N ASP A 245 -1.74 6.17 5.83
CA ASP A 245 -0.96 7.09 6.66
C ASP A 245 -0.14 6.30 7.69
N ARG A 246 1.09 5.97 7.32
CA ARG A 246 2.02 5.20 8.16
C ARG A 246 2.35 5.92 9.47
N ALA A 247 2.42 7.24 9.45
CA ALA A 247 2.68 8.04 10.64
C ALA A 247 1.48 8.00 11.60
N GLY A 248 0.27 8.22 11.07
CA GLY A 248 -0.98 8.09 11.82
C GLY A 248 -1.18 6.69 12.40
N CYS A 249 -0.90 5.64 11.64
CA CYS A 249 -0.93 4.25 12.12
C CYS A 249 0.02 4.03 13.31
N ARG A 250 1.23 4.59 13.25
CA ARG A 250 2.22 4.48 14.33
C ARG A 250 1.79 5.22 15.59
N ILE A 251 1.17 6.38 15.43
CA ILE A 251 0.60 7.15 16.55
C ILE A 251 -0.54 6.37 17.19
N LEU A 252 -1.49 5.88 16.39
CA LEU A 252 -2.64 5.09 16.86
C LEU A 252 -2.18 3.84 17.64
N ALA A 253 -1.23 3.07 17.10
CA ALA A 253 -0.68 1.90 17.77
C ALA A 253 -0.04 2.23 19.14
N ARG A 254 0.67 3.37 19.23
CA ARG A 254 1.25 3.85 20.49
C ARG A 254 0.18 4.24 21.50
N GLN A 255 -0.91 4.85 21.06
CA GLN A 255 -2.03 5.20 21.94
C GLN A 255 -2.70 3.92 22.48
N MET A 256 -3.00 2.95 21.60
CA MET A 256 -3.61 1.67 21.99
C MET A 256 -2.71 0.88 22.95
N LYS A 257 -1.39 0.91 22.78
CA LYS A 257 -0.46 0.28 23.72
C LYS A 257 -0.51 0.92 25.11
N LYS A 258 -0.81 2.21 25.23
CA LYS A 258 -0.92 2.94 26.49
C LYS A 258 -2.23 2.70 27.23
N LEU A 259 -3.25 2.16 26.56
CA LEU A 259 -4.52 1.80 27.18
C LEU A 259 -4.30 0.59 28.10
N HIS A 260 -4.12 0.85 29.38
CA HIS A 260 -4.05 -0.19 30.40
C HIS A 260 -5.46 -0.65 30.77
N PRO A 261 -5.71 -1.96 30.93
CA PRO A 261 -6.97 -2.42 31.44
C PRO A 261 -7.20 -1.86 32.87
N LEU A 262 -8.34 -1.23 33.07
CA LEU A 262 -8.77 -0.78 34.40
C LEU A 262 -9.40 -1.96 35.14
N MET A 263 -8.88 -2.27 36.33
CA MET A 263 -9.48 -3.24 37.22
C MET A 263 -10.14 -2.51 38.38
N PHE A 264 -11.45 -2.67 38.50
CA PHE A 264 -12.22 -2.20 39.65
C PHE A 264 -12.28 -3.31 40.70
N ALA A 265 -11.55 -3.13 41.78
CA ALA A 265 -11.54 -4.03 42.94
C ALA A 265 -12.34 -3.42 44.11
N GLY A 266 -13.15 -4.21 44.75
CA GLY A 266 -13.88 -3.80 45.97
C GLY A 266 -13.78 -4.87 47.02
N THR A 267 -13.87 -4.47 48.27
CA THR A 267 -13.76 -5.34 49.45
C THR A 267 -14.97 -6.19 49.73
N GLY A 268 -16.09 -6.00 48.97
CA GLY A 268 -17.32 -6.76 49.11
C GLY A 268 -18.27 -6.61 47.94
N SER A 269 -19.41 -7.25 48.01
CA SER A 269 -20.56 -7.03 47.12
C SER A 269 -21.16 -5.63 47.39
N ASP A 270 -21.82 -5.04 46.39
CA ASP A 270 -22.53 -3.76 46.49
C ASP A 270 -21.73 -2.50 46.78
N VAL A 271 -20.40 -2.53 46.51
CA VAL A 271 -19.54 -1.35 46.67
C VAL A 271 -19.48 -0.48 45.39
N GLY A 272 -20.47 -0.54 44.52
CA GLY A 272 -20.61 0.33 43.36
C GLY A 272 -19.67 0.01 42.16
N LYS A 273 -18.94 -1.12 42.15
CA LYS A 273 -17.97 -1.51 41.11
C LYS A 273 -18.58 -1.48 39.70
N SER A 274 -19.80 -2.04 39.57
CA SER A 274 -20.50 -2.11 38.28
C SER A 274 -20.90 -0.74 37.74
N ILE A 275 -21.28 0.20 38.63
CA ILE A 275 -21.67 1.56 38.25
C ILE A 275 -20.41 2.35 37.80
N ILE A 276 -19.31 2.20 38.55
CA ILE A 276 -18.04 2.84 38.19
C ILE A 276 -17.50 2.27 36.87
N ALA A 277 -17.52 0.93 36.71
CA ALA A 277 -17.06 0.30 35.47
C ALA A 277 -17.88 0.78 34.25
N ALA A 278 -19.21 0.88 34.38
CA ALA A 278 -20.10 1.37 33.33
C ALA A 278 -19.87 2.87 32.98
N ALA A 279 -19.33 3.66 33.88
CA ALA A 279 -18.98 5.06 33.61
C ALA A 279 -17.69 5.23 32.80
N PHE A 280 -16.88 4.18 32.67
CA PHE A 280 -15.61 4.17 31.93
C PHE A 280 -15.67 3.35 30.62
N CYS A 281 -16.76 2.65 30.34
CA CYS A 281 -17.08 1.98 29.07
C CYS A 281 -17.96 2.84 28.19
#